data_da96b7423e7f385d68680efd46fc4304
#
_entry.id   da96b7423e7f385d68680efd46fc4304
#
_cell.length_a   1.000
_cell.length_b   1.000
_cell.length_c   1.000
_cell.angle_alpha   90.00
_cell.angle_beta   90.00
_cell.angle_gamma   90.00
#
_symmetry.space_group_name_H-M   'P 1'
#
loop_
_entity.id
_entity.type
_entity.pdbx_description
1 polymer ?
#
loop_
_entity_poly.entity_id
_entity_poly.type
_entity_poly.pdbx_seq_one_letter_code
_entity_poly.pdbx_strand_id
1 'polypeptide(L)'
;RNLLADLRQGNEEGAERQKAFYQWYNYVHHSPIGFIRDTYKKIFVKNELVRGNFSIDGKTIGIKDYPGSVPIWALGGKKDEITPPLQATGHMELIDSVPSRDKLTLICDGGHMGLFRSNKVLKGYYSRIVEFILSHSDRGRR
;
A
#
# COMPACT_ATOMS: atom_id res chain seq x y z
N ARG A 1 -1.11 2.61 21.97
CA ARG A 1 -2.29 2.64 22.86
C ARG A 1 -3.00 1.31 22.67
N ASN A 2 -3.35 0.62 23.75
CA ASN A 2 -4.02 -0.67 23.67
C ASN A 2 -5.31 -0.66 24.52
N LEU A 3 -6.23 -1.56 24.20
CA LEU A 3 -7.55 -1.66 24.82
C LEU A 3 -7.49 -1.73 26.36
N LEU A 4 -6.54 -2.53 26.90
CA LEU A 4 -6.39 -2.66 28.35
C LEU A 4 -5.95 -1.36 29.03
N ALA A 5 -5.12 -0.57 28.37
CA ALA A 5 -4.71 0.73 28.91
C ALA A 5 -5.87 1.73 28.92
N ASP A 6 -6.67 1.77 27.87
CA ASP A 6 -7.86 2.64 27.81
C ASP A 6 -8.90 2.24 28.88
N LEU A 7 -9.16 0.93 29.05
CA LEU A 7 -10.07 0.43 30.09
C LEU A 7 -9.59 0.76 31.51
N ARG A 8 -8.28 0.58 31.80
CA ARG A 8 -7.71 0.90 33.13
C ARG A 8 -7.76 2.40 33.45
N GLN A 9 -7.76 3.27 32.44
CA GLN A 9 -7.83 4.72 32.56
C GLN A 9 -9.27 5.27 32.53
N GLY A 10 -10.30 4.39 32.43
CA GLY A 10 -11.70 4.80 32.30
C GLY A 10 -12.00 5.51 30.98
N ASN A 11 -11.14 5.34 29.95
CA ASN A 11 -11.35 5.91 28.62
C ASN A 11 -12.28 5.01 27.79
N GLU A 12 -13.57 5.06 28.10
CA GLU A 12 -14.60 4.23 27.46
C GLU A 12 -14.66 4.46 25.94
N GLU A 13 -14.62 5.72 25.50
CA GLU A 13 -14.63 6.05 24.08
C GLU A 13 -13.40 5.48 23.33
N GLY A 14 -12.24 5.50 23.95
CA GLY A 14 -11.01 4.89 23.41
C GLY A 14 -11.14 3.37 23.32
N ALA A 15 -11.71 2.76 24.35
CA ALA A 15 -11.93 1.32 24.41
C ALA A 15 -12.93 0.85 23.34
N GLU A 16 -14.06 1.54 23.16
CA GLU A 16 -15.05 1.22 22.13
C GLU A 16 -14.51 1.39 20.71
N ARG A 17 -13.73 2.44 20.43
CA ARG A 17 -13.05 2.60 19.15
C ARG A 17 -12.07 1.45 18.83
N GLN A 18 -11.36 0.98 19.83
CA GLN A 18 -10.45 -0.16 19.66
C GLN A 18 -11.22 -1.46 19.43
N LYS A 19 -12.29 -1.68 20.19
CA LYS A 19 -13.15 -2.85 20.02
C LYS A 19 -13.76 -2.90 18.61
N ALA A 20 -14.32 -1.79 18.14
CA ALA A 20 -14.86 -1.67 16.78
C ALA A 20 -13.78 -1.94 15.72
N PHE A 21 -12.55 -1.45 15.93
CA PHE A 21 -11.43 -1.74 15.05
C PHE A 21 -11.09 -3.22 15.00
N TYR A 22 -11.00 -3.90 16.15
CA TYR A 22 -10.70 -5.33 16.17
C TYR A 22 -11.83 -6.18 15.60
N GLN A 23 -13.09 -5.81 15.78
CA GLN A 23 -14.22 -6.46 15.14
C GLN A 23 -14.12 -6.37 13.62
N TRP A 24 -13.81 -5.18 13.07
CA TRP A 24 -13.59 -5.00 11.65
C TRP A 24 -12.35 -5.76 11.16
N TYR A 25 -11.23 -5.70 11.87
CA TYR A 25 -9.98 -6.34 11.49
C TYR A 25 -10.08 -7.87 11.45
N ASN A 26 -10.82 -8.45 12.39
CA ASN A 26 -11.03 -9.89 12.46
C ASN A 26 -12.17 -10.40 11.54
N TYR A 27 -12.84 -9.50 10.84
CA TYR A 27 -13.87 -9.91 9.91
C TYR A 27 -13.27 -10.61 8.69
N VAL A 28 -13.57 -11.88 8.52
CA VAL A 28 -13.05 -12.69 7.41
C VAL A 28 -14.03 -12.62 6.24
N HIS A 29 -13.56 -12.08 5.13
CA HIS A 29 -14.30 -12.08 3.87
C HIS A 29 -14.20 -13.43 3.17
N HIS A 30 -15.30 -13.92 2.62
CA HIS A 30 -15.28 -15.07 1.74
C HIS A 30 -14.61 -14.69 0.41
N SER A 31 -13.58 -15.42 0.05
CA SER A 31 -12.89 -15.25 -1.23
C SER A 31 -12.95 -16.55 -2.03
N PRO A 32 -13.21 -16.51 -3.35
CA PRO A 32 -13.18 -17.69 -4.18
C PRO A 32 -11.83 -18.41 -4.08
N ILE A 33 -11.84 -19.73 -3.89
CA ILE A 33 -10.63 -20.53 -3.72
C ILE A 33 -9.68 -20.40 -4.94
N GLY A 34 -10.24 -20.23 -6.14
CA GLY A 34 -9.46 -19.97 -7.35
C GLY A 34 -8.64 -18.70 -7.27
N PHE A 35 -9.24 -17.61 -6.77
CA PHE A 35 -8.54 -16.34 -6.58
C PHE A 35 -7.39 -16.47 -5.56
N ILE A 36 -7.65 -17.10 -4.41
CA ILE A 36 -6.62 -17.33 -3.38
C ILE A 36 -5.46 -18.15 -3.94
N ARG A 37 -5.78 -19.28 -4.61
CA ARG A 37 -4.80 -20.17 -5.21
C ARG A 37 -3.95 -19.45 -6.27
N ASP A 38 -4.57 -18.69 -7.15
CA ASP A 38 -3.88 -18.02 -8.24
C ASP A 38 -3.03 -16.87 -7.73
N THR A 39 -3.51 -16.10 -6.77
CA THR A 39 -2.72 -15.07 -6.08
C THR A 39 -1.49 -15.69 -5.43
N TYR A 40 -1.67 -16.76 -4.64
CA TYR A 40 -0.55 -17.45 -4.01
C TYR A 40 0.47 -17.95 -5.03
N LYS A 41 0.02 -18.68 -6.04
CA LYS A 41 0.93 -19.29 -7.03
C LYS A 41 1.59 -18.27 -7.93
N LYS A 42 0.82 -17.35 -8.51
CA LYS A 42 1.32 -16.41 -9.54
C LYS A 42 2.13 -15.28 -8.93
N ILE A 43 1.66 -14.70 -7.80
CA ILE A 43 2.30 -13.56 -7.19
C ILE A 43 3.39 -13.98 -6.20
N PHE A 44 3.04 -14.76 -5.17
CA PHE A 44 3.99 -15.06 -4.09
C PHE A 44 5.02 -16.13 -4.45
N VAL A 45 4.64 -17.22 -5.11
CA VAL A 45 5.56 -18.32 -5.42
C VAL A 45 6.35 -18.05 -6.69
N LYS A 46 5.67 -17.71 -7.78
CA LYS A 46 6.29 -17.56 -9.10
C LYS A 46 6.75 -16.16 -9.43
N ASN A 47 6.22 -15.15 -8.73
CA ASN A 47 6.50 -13.72 -8.97
C ASN A 47 6.34 -13.36 -10.47
N GLU A 48 5.24 -13.81 -11.07
CA GLU A 48 5.02 -13.75 -12.51
C GLU A 48 5.01 -12.32 -13.04
N LEU A 49 4.48 -11.36 -12.27
CA LEU A 49 4.42 -9.96 -12.69
C LEU A 49 5.82 -9.36 -12.89
N VAL A 50 6.73 -9.57 -11.93
CA VAL A 50 8.12 -9.08 -12.03
C VAL A 50 8.89 -9.80 -13.13
N ARG A 51 8.60 -11.09 -13.34
CA ARG A 51 9.22 -11.90 -14.39
C ARG A 51 8.65 -11.65 -15.80
N GLY A 52 7.59 -10.84 -15.92
CA GLY A 52 6.98 -10.50 -17.21
C GLY A 52 6.18 -11.62 -17.84
N ASN A 53 5.65 -12.56 -17.04
CA ASN A 53 4.87 -13.69 -17.52
C ASN A 53 3.53 -13.87 -16.80
N PHE A 54 3.04 -12.79 -16.16
CA PHE A 54 1.72 -12.79 -15.54
C PHE A 54 0.64 -12.76 -16.61
N SER A 55 -0.20 -13.79 -16.65
CA SER A 55 -1.26 -13.91 -17.65
C SER A 55 -2.64 -13.67 -17.03
N ILE A 56 -3.41 -12.77 -17.66
CA ILE A 56 -4.80 -12.49 -17.36
C ILE A 56 -5.60 -12.36 -18.66
N ASP A 57 -6.71 -13.05 -18.78
CA ASP A 57 -7.58 -13.05 -19.97
C ASP A 57 -6.83 -13.27 -21.30
N GLY A 58 -5.85 -14.19 -21.29
CA GLY A 58 -5.04 -14.51 -22.46
C GLY A 58 -3.95 -13.46 -22.81
N LYS A 59 -3.86 -12.38 -22.07
CA LYS A 59 -2.80 -11.36 -22.24
C LYS A 59 -1.71 -11.57 -21.20
N THR A 60 -0.46 -11.60 -21.65
CA THR A 60 0.70 -11.63 -20.77
C THR A 60 1.16 -10.21 -20.50
N ILE A 61 1.36 -9.89 -19.24
CA ILE A 61 1.84 -8.59 -18.77
C ILE A 61 2.98 -8.75 -17.77
N GLY A 62 3.82 -7.75 -17.68
CA GLY A 62 4.89 -7.64 -16.71
C GLY A 62 5.00 -6.25 -16.12
N ILE A 63 5.81 -6.10 -15.09
CA ILE A 63 6.03 -4.81 -14.45
C ILE A 63 6.66 -3.79 -15.41
N LYS A 64 7.42 -4.26 -16.38
CA LYS A 64 8.07 -3.42 -17.42
C LYS A 64 7.09 -2.86 -18.46
N ASP A 65 5.88 -3.43 -18.52
CA ASP A 65 4.81 -2.94 -19.40
C ASP A 65 4.05 -1.76 -18.80
N TYR A 66 4.48 -1.28 -17.62
CA TYR A 66 3.85 -0.11 -16.99
C TYR A 66 3.99 1.12 -17.91
N PRO A 67 2.89 1.85 -18.19
CA PRO A 67 2.92 2.95 -19.14
C PRO A 67 3.80 4.10 -18.66
N GLY A 68 4.79 4.51 -19.47
CA GLY A 68 5.71 5.60 -19.12
C GLY A 68 5.07 6.97 -18.98
N SER A 69 3.84 7.14 -19.47
CA SER A 69 3.05 8.39 -19.34
C SER A 69 2.23 8.47 -18.05
N VAL A 70 2.22 7.42 -17.23
CA VAL A 70 1.46 7.39 -15.97
C VAL A 70 2.41 7.58 -14.79
N PRO A 71 2.33 8.71 -14.09
CA PRO A 71 3.13 8.94 -12.88
C PRO A 71 2.81 7.91 -11.81
N ILE A 72 3.80 7.55 -10.99
CA ILE A 72 3.63 6.51 -9.97
C ILE A 72 4.24 6.95 -8.64
N TRP A 73 3.56 6.62 -7.55
CA TRP A 73 4.10 6.80 -6.20
C TRP A 73 3.94 5.53 -5.36
N ALA A 74 4.86 5.36 -4.42
CA ALA A 74 4.84 4.26 -3.45
C ALA A 74 5.15 4.76 -2.04
N LEU A 75 4.43 4.21 -1.05
CA LEU A 75 4.63 4.49 0.37
C LEU A 75 4.86 3.19 1.12
N GLY A 76 6.00 3.07 1.81
CA GLY A 76 6.34 1.95 2.67
C GLY A 76 6.47 2.37 4.14
N GLY A 77 6.22 1.45 5.06
CA GLY A 77 6.38 1.65 6.49
C GLY A 77 7.61 0.93 7.04
N LYS A 78 8.50 1.63 7.75
CA LYS A 78 9.71 1.01 8.37
C LYS A 78 9.39 -0.10 9.36
N LYS A 79 8.21 -0.01 10.00
CA LYS A 79 7.72 -0.95 11.02
C LYS A 79 6.58 -1.83 10.48
N ASP A 80 6.47 -1.93 9.17
CA ASP A 80 5.48 -2.78 8.53
C ASP A 80 6.02 -4.22 8.48
N GLU A 81 5.46 -5.07 9.32
CA GLU A 81 5.83 -6.49 9.42
C GLU A 81 5.06 -7.36 8.41
N ILE A 82 3.98 -6.83 7.80
CA ILE A 82 3.17 -7.54 6.80
C ILE A 82 3.75 -7.31 5.40
N THR A 83 4.03 -6.04 5.09
CA THR A 83 4.63 -5.63 3.81
C THR A 83 5.87 -4.78 4.09
N PRO A 84 7.04 -5.39 4.26
CA PRO A 84 8.29 -4.66 4.52
C PRO A 84 8.56 -3.57 3.48
N PRO A 85 9.27 -2.50 3.82
CA PRO A 85 9.48 -1.34 2.94
C PRO A 85 9.96 -1.71 1.53
N LEU A 86 10.93 -2.61 1.42
CA LEU A 86 11.45 -3.06 0.12
C LEU A 86 10.39 -3.78 -0.72
N GLN A 87 9.52 -4.56 -0.11
CA GLN A 87 8.43 -5.22 -0.80
C GLN A 87 7.36 -4.22 -1.27
N ALA A 88 7.11 -3.16 -0.47
CA ALA A 88 6.16 -2.11 -0.82
C ALA A 88 6.68 -1.16 -1.91
N THR A 89 7.99 -0.94 -2.01
CA THR A 89 8.56 0.11 -2.87
C THR A 89 9.55 -0.39 -3.91
N GLY A 90 10.07 -1.62 -3.81
CA GLY A 90 11.11 -2.14 -4.70
C GLY A 90 10.71 -2.24 -6.18
N HIS A 91 9.40 -2.34 -6.46
CA HIS A 91 8.89 -2.33 -7.83
C HIS A 91 9.18 -1.01 -8.56
N MET A 92 9.37 0.10 -7.82
CA MET A 92 9.69 1.41 -8.41
C MET A 92 11.01 1.43 -9.20
N GLU A 93 11.96 0.59 -8.80
CA GLU A 93 13.25 0.43 -9.49
C GLU A 93 13.15 -0.42 -10.76
N LEU A 94 12.09 -1.26 -10.86
CA LEU A 94 11.87 -2.15 -12.00
C LEU A 94 11.06 -1.50 -13.12
N ILE A 95 10.44 -0.35 -12.86
CA ILE A 95 9.64 0.39 -13.84
C ILE A 95 10.52 1.42 -14.53
N ASP A 96 11.22 1.02 -15.59
CA ASP A 96 12.15 1.89 -16.32
C ASP A 96 11.44 2.87 -17.26
N SER A 97 10.19 2.57 -17.65
CA SER A 97 9.39 3.38 -18.59
C SER A 97 9.02 4.76 -18.06
N VAL A 98 8.89 4.92 -16.73
CA VAL A 98 8.50 6.19 -16.10
C VAL A 98 9.75 7.01 -15.75
N PRO A 99 9.83 8.28 -16.18
CA PRO A 99 10.94 9.16 -15.81
C PRO A 99 11.04 9.37 -14.29
N SER A 100 12.24 9.57 -13.77
CA SER A 100 12.48 9.76 -12.33
C SER A 100 11.70 10.92 -11.72
N ARG A 101 11.44 12.01 -12.48
CA ARG A 101 10.63 13.15 -12.04
C ARG A 101 9.16 12.79 -11.83
N ASP A 102 8.68 11.71 -12.46
CA ASP A 102 7.30 11.25 -12.41
C ASP A 102 7.15 10.01 -11.47
N LYS A 103 8.18 9.77 -10.64
CA LYS A 103 8.22 8.74 -9.60
C LYS A 103 8.37 9.38 -8.22
N LEU A 104 7.61 8.90 -7.23
CA LEU A 104 7.76 9.31 -5.83
C LEU A 104 7.80 8.08 -4.92
N THR A 105 8.92 7.87 -4.22
CA THR A 105 9.06 6.82 -3.21
C THR A 105 9.19 7.45 -1.83
N LEU A 106 8.34 7.04 -0.90
CA LEU A 106 8.34 7.50 0.47
C LEU A 106 8.45 6.31 1.44
N ILE A 107 9.31 6.45 2.45
CA ILE A 107 9.43 5.51 3.55
C ILE A 107 9.12 6.25 4.84
N CYS A 108 8.03 5.91 5.51
CA CYS A 108 7.61 6.55 6.75
C CYS A 108 7.92 5.69 7.99
N ASP A 109 7.91 6.33 9.17
CA ASP A 109 8.09 5.64 10.46
C ASP A 109 6.74 5.11 10.98
N GLY A 110 6.13 4.20 10.20
CA GLY A 110 4.83 3.59 10.48
C GLY A 110 4.83 2.07 10.28
N GLY A 111 3.88 1.38 10.88
CA GLY A 111 3.53 -0.01 10.59
C GLY A 111 2.38 -0.08 9.58
N HIS A 112 2.01 -1.29 9.15
CA HIS A 112 1.03 -1.55 8.09
C HIS A 112 -0.24 -0.69 8.20
N MET A 113 -0.99 -0.83 9.26
CA MET A 113 -2.20 -0.02 9.49
C MET A 113 -1.90 1.44 9.80
N GLY A 114 -0.69 1.73 10.30
CA GLY A 114 -0.23 3.08 10.61
C GLY A 114 -0.08 3.96 9.37
N LEU A 115 0.13 3.36 8.18
CA LEU A 115 0.19 4.09 6.91
C LEU A 115 -1.07 4.91 6.65
N PHE A 116 -2.25 4.41 7.08
CA PHE A 116 -3.56 5.03 6.81
C PHE A 116 -4.23 5.64 8.05
N ARG A 117 -3.73 5.33 9.26
CA ARG A 117 -4.39 5.71 10.52
C ARG A 117 -3.55 6.61 11.43
N SER A 118 -2.24 6.64 11.25
CA SER A 118 -1.37 7.44 12.09
C SER A 118 -1.43 8.91 11.71
N ASN A 119 -1.87 9.77 12.63
CA ASN A 119 -1.84 11.22 12.43
C ASN A 119 -0.43 11.73 12.08
N LYS A 120 0.63 11.10 12.60
CA LYS A 120 2.02 11.43 12.27
C LYS A 120 2.32 11.14 10.80
N VAL A 121 1.87 10.00 10.30
CA VAL A 121 2.06 9.62 8.89
C VAL A 121 1.21 10.48 7.98
N LEU A 122 -0.07 10.64 8.29
CA LEU A 122 -0.99 11.45 7.50
C LEU A 122 -0.51 12.91 7.37
N LYS A 123 -0.13 13.54 8.47
CA LYS A 123 0.36 14.92 8.44
C LYS A 123 1.75 15.08 7.85
N GLY A 124 2.64 14.09 8.01
CA GLY A 124 4.04 14.20 7.60
C GLY A 124 4.33 13.74 6.16
N TYR A 125 3.51 12.88 5.59
CA TYR A 125 3.82 12.27 4.29
C TYR A 125 2.73 12.45 3.24
N TYR A 126 1.46 12.52 3.64
CA TYR A 126 0.37 12.62 2.68
C TYR A 126 0.31 13.97 1.95
N SER A 127 0.78 15.05 2.55
CA SER A 127 0.93 16.35 1.85
C SER A 127 1.80 16.21 0.59
N ARG A 128 2.93 15.49 0.68
CA ARG A 128 3.82 15.22 -0.45
C ARG A 128 3.16 14.37 -1.53
N ILE A 129 2.32 13.40 -1.13
CA ILE A 129 1.55 12.59 -2.06
C ILE A 129 0.51 13.45 -2.78
N VAL A 130 -0.19 14.30 -2.04
CA VAL A 130 -1.17 15.23 -2.62
C VAL A 130 -0.50 16.21 -3.59
N GLU A 131 0.63 16.80 -3.22
CA GLU A 131 1.44 17.66 -4.10
C GLU A 131 1.85 16.92 -5.38
N PHE A 132 2.33 15.68 -5.25
CA PHE A 132 2.69 14.85 -6.39
C PHE A 132 1.48 14.59 -7.30
N ILE A 133 0.33 14.22 -6.75
CA ILE A 133 -0.90 13.99 -7.52
C ILE A 133 -1.34 15.28 -8.24
N LEU A 134 -1.35 16.40 -7.53
CA LEU A 134 -1.77 17.69 -8.09
C LEU A 134 -0.84 18.17 -9.22
N SER A 135 0.47 17.97 -9.08
CA SER A 135 1.47 18.35 -10.10
C SER A 135 1.33 17.54 -11.40
N HIS A 136 0.72 16.35 -11.33
CA HIS A 136 0.50 15.46 -12.47
C HIS A 136 -0.97 15.39 -12.92
N SER A 137 -1.84 16.19 -12.32
CA SER A 137 -3.24 16.28 -12.72
C SER A 137 -3.46 17.48 -13.66
N ASP A 138 -4.54 17.44 -14.47
CA ASP A 138 -4.90 18.55 -15.36
C ASP A 138 -5.21 19.86 -14.61
N ARG A 139 -5.53 19.79 -13.31
CA ARG A 139 -5.71 20.95 -12.44
C ARG A 139 -4.40 21.63 -12.05
N GLY A 140 -3.27 20.92 -12.06
CA GLY A 140 -1.94 21.46 -11.75
C GLY A 140 -1.26 22.13 -12.97
N ARG A 141 -1.87 22.06 -14.15
CA ARG A 141 -1.36 22.66 -15.39
C ARG A 141 -2.01 24.03 -15.75
N ARG A 142 -2.86 24.55 -14.86
CA ARG A 142 -3.51 25.88 -15.03
C ARG A 142 -2.79 26.94 -14.18
#